data_94a180c5feb4c81520c46739f5212805
#
_entry.id   94a180c5feb4c81520c46739f5212805
#
_cell.length_a   1.000
_cell.length_b   1.000
_cell.length_c   1.000
_cell.angle_alpha   90.00
_cell.angle_beta   90.00
_cell.angle_gamma   90.00
#
_symmetry.space_group_name_H-M   'P 1'
#
loop_
_entity.id
_entity.type
_entity.pdbx_description
1 polymer ?
#
loop_
_entity_poly.entity_id
_entity_poly.type
_entity_poly.pdbx_seq_one_letter_code
_entity_poly.pdbx_strand_id
1 'polypeptide(L)'
;TDIDNYNFKILDLRKAIAGLQKEILDATKVNNMKSKLHSMEAKLENTCNKHKKDLKFFESHDDCPTCQQAIDTAFKTTMINKKKEKVLELEVGLGQIDTEIKTNQMRLDTINKTMVLIREKELLINRYETSIAEIEKQKDRLGQEIDEIVNENVSTAEQTGELHELQEQLIQTDIKKKSDKDHKIYIDTARALMQDTGIKTKIIKQYLPIMNQYINKYLADMDFFVNF
;
A
#
# COMPACT_ATOMS: atom_id res chain seq x y z
N THR A 1 12.82 12.29 0.71
CA THR A 1 11.56 11.72 1.21
C THR A 1 11.82 10.47 2.04
N ASP A 2 10.84 10.00 2.83
CA ASP A 2 11.00 8.77 3.62
C ASP A 2 11.21 7.55 2.72
N ILE A 3 10.57 7.54 1.56
CA ILE A 3 10.76 6.50 0.53
C ILE A 3 12.22 6.45 0.06
N ASP A 4 12.85 7.58 -0.21
CA ASP A 4 14.26 7.62 -0.65
C ASP A 4 15.19 7.09 0.45
N ASN A 5 14.90 7.44 1.71
CA ASN A 5 15.65 6.94 2.86
C ASN A 5 15.53 5.42 3.02
N TYR A 6 14.31 4.86 2.85
CA TYR A 6 14.11 3.41 2.87
C TYR A 6 14.80 2.72 1.68
N ASN A 7 14.71 3.27 0.48
CA ASN A 7 15.40 2.74 -0.70
C ASN A 7 16.92 2.73 -0.52
N PHE A 8 17.49 3.76 0.07
CA PHE A 8 18.92 3.80 0.40
C PHE A 8 19.31 2.69 1.39
N LYS A 9 18.53 2.52 2.48
CA LYS A 9 18.76 1.44 3.45
C LYS A 9 18.65 0.05 2.83
N ILE A 10 17.67 -0.17 1.95
CA ILE A 10 17.52 -1.42 1.22
C ILE A 10 18.75 -1.70 0.35
N LEU A 11 19.26 -0.69 -0.35
CA LEU A 11 20.45 -0.84 -1.18
C LEU A 11 21.68 -1.24 -0.36
N ASP A 12 21.90 -0.62 0.79
CA ASP A 12 23.01 -0.96 1.69
C ASP A 12 22.87 -2.36 2.27
N LEU A 13 21.66 -2.77 2.67
CA LEU A 13 21.41 -4.13 3.14
C LEU A 13 21.67 -5.17 2.05
N ARG A 14 21.24 -4.90 0.80
CA ARG A 14 21.50 -5.79 -0.35
C ARG A 14 22.99 -5.93 -0.64
N LYS A 15 23.77 -4.85 -0.54
CA LYS A 15 25.25 -4.91 -0.66
C LYS A 15 25.87 -5.74 0.46
N ALA A 16 25.42 -5.57 1.69
CA ALA A 16 25.88 -6.36 2.83
C ALA A 16 25.55 -7.85 2.67
N ILE A 17 24.34 -8.20 2.21
CA ILE A 17 23.93 -9.58 1.91
C ILE A 17 24.84 -10.18 0.83
N ALA A 18 25.09 -9.45 -0.25
CA ALA A 18 25.97 -9.92 -1.32
C ALA A 18 27.41 -10.19 -0.83
N GLY A 19 27.90 -9.41 0.13
CA GLY A 19 29.17 -9.67 0.82
C GLY A 19 29.13 -10.98 1.60
N LEU A 20 28.13 -11.15 2.47
CA LEU A 20 27.95 -12.34 3.28
C LEU A 20 27.73 -13.60 2.42
N GLN A 21 27.00 -13.51 1.33
CA GLN A 21 26.81 -14.62 0.40
C GLN A 21 28.12 -15.10 -0.24
N LYS A 22 29.06 -14.18 -0.53
CA LYS A 22 30.40 -14.55 -1.01
C LYS A 22 31.19 -15.33 0.03
N GLU A 23 31.02 -15.03 1.32
CA GLU A 23 31.70 -15.72 2.41
C GLU A 23 31.26 -17.19 2.55
N ILE A 24 30.07 -17.55 2.09
CA ILE A 24 29.48 -18.89 2.20
C ILE A 24 29.32 -19.63 0.87
N LEU A 25 30.04 -19.22 -0.18
CA LEU A 25 30.00 -19.87 -1.51
C LEU A 25 30.37 -21.36 -1.45
N ASP A 26 31.16 -21.77 -0.45
CA ASP A 26 31.57 -23.15 -0.23
C ASP A 26 30.55 -24.00 0.57
N ALA A 27 29.42 -23.43 0.98
CA ALA A 27 28.43 -24.09 1.86
C ALA A 27 28.00 -25.49 1.35
N THR A 28 27.69 -25.62 0.07
CA THR A 28 27.32 -26.90 -0.54
C THR A 28 28.48 -27.88 -0.51
N LYS A 29 29.71 -27.42 -0.79
CA LYS A 29 30.92 -28.26 -0.77
C LYS A 29 31.22 -28.78 0.63
N VAL A 30 31.12 -27.90 1.66
CA VAL A 30 31.34 -28.23 3.05
C VAL A 30 30.30 -29.23 3.55
N ASN A 31 29.02 -29.07 3.17
CA ASN A 31 27.94 -30.00 3.53
C ASN A 31 28.14 -31.38 2.88
N ASN A 32 28.53 -31.43 1.63
CA ASN A 32 28.84 -32.68 0.93
C ASN A 32 30.08 -33.39 1.55
N MET A 33 31.07 -32.59 1.99
CA MET A 33 32.26 -33.10 2.65
C MET A 33 31.88 -33.78 3.99
N LYS A 34 30.98 -33.17 4.79
CA LYS A 34 30.46 -33.77 6.03
C LYS A 34 29.97 -35.22 5.81
N SER A 35 29.10 -35.42 4.81
CA SER A 35 28.55 -36.72 4.48
C SER A 35 29.61 -37.73 4.05
N LYS A 36 30.62 -37.25 3.26
CA LYS A 36 31.73 -38.12 2.85
C LYS A 36 32.62 -38.53 4.02
N LEU A 37 32.98 -37.58 4.88
CA LEU A 37 33.82 -37.85 6.05
C LEU A 37 33.18 -38.88 7.00
N HIS A 38 31.89 -38.72 7.32
CA HIS A 38 31.20 -39.71 8.13
C HIS A 38 31.11 -41.09 7.46
N SER A 39 30.92 -41.14 6.12
CA SER A 39 30.95 -42.42 5.40
C SER A 39 32.32 -43.08 5.43
N MET A 40 33.40 -42.28 5.36
CA MET A 40 34.78 -42.79 5.45
C MET A 40 35.09 -43.28 6.88
N GLU A 41 34.72 -42.47 7.88
CA GLU A 41 34.84 -42.84 9.31
C GLU A 41 34.22 -44.18 9.58
N ALA A 42 32.94 -44.39 9.21
CA ALA A 42 32.22 -45.64 9.42
C ALA A 42 32.90 -46.84 8.72
N LYS A 43 33.44 -46.64 7.50
CA LYS A 43 34.17 -47.70 6.80
C LYS A 43 35.48 -48.08 7.48
N LEU A 44 36.25 -47.08 7.94
CA LEU A 44 37.50 -47.29 8.63
C LEU A 44 37.26 -47.95 10.00
N GLU A 45 36.26 -47.51 10.77
CA GLU A 45 35.85 -48.11 12.03
C GLU A 45 35.48 -49.59 11.86
N ASN A 46 34.64 -49.90 10.86
CA ASN A 46 34.24 -51.28 10.57
C ASN A 46 35.45 -52.13 10.22
N THR A 47 36.40 -51.60 9.43
CA THR A 47 37.62 -52.30 9.07
C THR A 47 38.55 -52.49 10.26
N CYS A 48 38.74 -51.46 11.07
CA CYS A 48 39.50 -51.50 12.30
C CYS A 48 38.95 -52.57 13.29
N ASN A 49 37.64 -52.52 13.51
CA ASN A 49 36.96 -53.48 14.39
C ASN A 49 37.10 -54.93 13.91
N LYS A 50 37.06 -55.17 12.58
CA LYS A 50 37.35 -56.50 11.99
C LYS A 50 38.78 -56.93 12.34
N HIS A 51 39.77 -56.08 12.11
CA HIS A 51 41.17 -56.42 12.42
C HIS A 51 41.42 -56.59 13.92
N LYS A 52 40.74 -55.82 14.78
CA LYS A 52 40.78 -55.99 16.24
C LYS A 52 40.17 -57.34 16.67
N LYS A 53 39.07 -57.78 16.05
CA LYS A 53 38.47 -59.10 16.29
C LYS A 53 39.41 -60.25 15.85
N ASP A 54 40.01 -60.09 14.64
CA ASP A 54 40.96 -61.05 14.12
C ASP A 54 42.19 -61.16 15.08
N LEU A 55 42.72 -59.99 15.52
CA LEU A 55 43.84 -59.92 16.43
C LEU A 55 43.52 -60.67 17.74
N LYS A 56 42.36 -60.34 18.38
CA LYS A 56 41.93 -60.97 19.58
C LYS A 56 41.77 -62.49 19.44
N PHE A 57 41.29 -62.95 18.26
CA PHE A 57 41.18 -64.37 17.92
C PHE A 57 42.55 -65.08 17.99
N PHE A 58 43.55 -64.55 17.29
CA PHE A 58 44.90 -65.11 17.25
C PHE A 58 45.61 -65.01 18.64
N GLU A 59 45.33 -63.98 19.41
CA GLU A 59 45.89 -63.85 20.76
C GLU A 59 45.30 -64.86 21.77
N SER A 60 44.00 -65.20 21.60
CA SER A 60 43.28 -66.03 22.59
C SER A 60 43.13 -67.54 22.25
N HIS A 61 43.53 -68.01 21.04
CA HIS A 61 43.36 -69.36 20.60
C HIS A 61 44.69 -69.94 20.09
N ASP A 62 45.00 -71.11 20.56
CA ASP A 62 46.15 -71.93 20.10
C ASP A 62 45.72 -72.96 19.06
N ASP A 63 44.44 -73.35 19.06
CA ASP A 63 43.81 -74.27 18.14
C ASP A 63 42.70 -73.56 17.33
N CYS A 64 42.52 -74.01 16.08
CA CYS A 64 41.42 -73.49 15.24
C CYS A 64 40.07 -74.05 15.75
N PRO A 65 39.11 -73.24 16.16
CA PRO A 65 37.82 -73.71 16.69
C PRO A 65 36.95 -74.38 15.62
N THR A 66 37.26 -74.17 14.32
CA THR A 66 36.51 -74.79 13.20
C THR A 66 37.03 -76.18 12.85
N CYS A 67 38.36 -76.39 12.77
CA CYS A 67 38.97 -77.66 12.34
C CYS A 67 39.78 -78.36 13.46
N GLN A 68 39.87 -77.80 14.67
CA GLN A 68 40.55 -78.32 15.85
C GLN A 68 42.07 -78.59 15.63
N GLN A 69 42.66 -78.05 14.60
CA GLN A 69 44.11 -78.19 14.37
C GLN A 69 44.85 -77.08 15.09
N ALA A 70 46.03 -77.42 15.63
CA ALA A 70 46.95 -76.50 16.27
C ALA A 70 47.42 -75.44 15.25
N ILE A 71 47.39 -74.16 15.65
CA ILE A 71 47.85 -73.03 14.83
C ILE A 71 49.38 -72.96 14.98
N ASP A 72 50.08 -73.02 13.86
CA ASP A 72 51.56 -72.90 13.89
C ASP A 72 51.97 -71.57 14.57
N THR A 73 52.91 -71.67 15.50
CA THR A 73 53.33 -70.54 16.36
C THR A 73 54.01 -69.43 15.56
N ALA A 74 54.82 -69.79 14.52
CA ALA A 74 55.46 -68.81 13.67
C ALA A 74 54.42 -68.05 12.82
N PHE A 75 53.43 -68.76 12.28
CA PHE A 75 52.29 -68.15 11.57
C PHE A 75 51.47 -67.27 12.45
N LYS A 76 51.11 -67.72 13.65
CA LYS A 76 50.34 -66.99 14.67
C LYS A 76 51.02 -65.68 15.04
N THR A 77 52.36 -65.71 15.32
CA THR A 77 53.12 -64.50 15.65
C THR A 77 53.17 -63.52 14.50
N THR A 78 53.38 -64.05 13.27
CA THR A 78 53.36 -63.20 12.06
C THR A 78 52.02 -62.52 11.83
N MET A 79 50.91 -63.22 11.99
CA MET A 79 49.55 -62.71 11.85
C MET A 79 49.20 -61.68 12.94
N ILE A 80 49.58 -61.90 14.19
CA ILE A 80 49.41 -60.92 15.28
C ILE A 80 50.16 -59.63 14.94
N ASN A 81 51.42 -59.67 14.57
CA ASN A 81 52.18 -58.52 14.26
C ASN A 81 51.59 -57.74 13.07
N LYS A 82 51.23 -58.44 11.98
CA LYS A 82 50.57 -57.80 10.81
C LYS A 82 49.25 -57.18 11.15
N LYS A 83 48.42 -57.82 11.98
CA LYS A 83 47.14 -57.27 12.41
C LYS A 83 47.30 -56.06 13.38
N LYS A 84 48.28 -56.09 14.29
CA LYS A 84 48.63 -54.96 15.15
C LYS A 84 49.04 -53.75 14.37
N GLU A 85 49.95 -53.93 13.38
CA GLU A 85 50.39 -52.88 12.52
C GLU A 85 49.21 -52.24 11.75
N LYS A 86 48.30 -53.11 11.19
CA LYS A 86 47.12 -52.63 10.46
C LYS A 86 46.11 -51.91 11.34
N VAL A 87 45.88 -52.35 12.58
CA VAL A 87 45.04 -51.65 13.57
C VAL A 87 45.63 -50.29 13.86
N LEU A 88 46.92 -50.18 14.09
CA LEU A 88 47.59 -48.91 14.39
C LEU A 88 47.52 -47.93 13.22
N GLU A 89 47.74 -48.38 11.99
CA GLU A 89 47.55 -47.57 10.77
C GLU A 89 46.13 -47.06 10.66
N LEU A 90 45.12 -47.89 10.92
CA LEU A 90 43.70 -47.51 10.83
C LEU A 90 43.30 -46.55 11.97
N GLU A 91 43.84 -46.72 13.17
CA GLU A 91 43.58 -45.78 14.28
C GLU A 91 44.19 -44.40 14.02
N VAL A 92 45.38 -44.31 13.41
CA VAL A 92 45.95 -43.05 12.98
C VAL A 92 45.06 -42.41 11.92
N GLY A 93 44.58 -43.19 10.94
CA GLY A 93 43.65 -42.68 9.90
C GLY A 93 42.33 -42.20 10.49
N LEU A 94 41.75 -42.88 11.47
CA LEU A 94 40.56 -42.43 12.18
C LEU A 94 40.80 -41.13 12.93
N GLY A 95 41.95 -40.96 13.58
CA GLY A 95 42.33 -39.70 14.23
C GLY A 95 42.43 -38.52 13.26
N GLN A 96 42.94 -38.78 12.04
CA GLN A 96 42.99 -37.75 10.99
C GLN A 96 41.58 -37.37 10.51
N ILE A 97 40.70 -38.34 10.28
CA ILE A 97 39.30 -38.08 9.89
C ILE A 97 38.55 -37.32 10.99
N ASP A 98 38.74 -37.67 12.26
CA ASP A 98 38.11 -36.95 13.37
C ASP A 98 38.52 -35.46 13.40
N THR A 99 39.80 -35.15 13.14
CA THR A 99 40.27 -33.79 13.05
C THR A 99 39.66 -33.04 11.86
N GLU A 100 39.50 -33.70 10.69
CA GLU A 100 38.83 -33.13 9.52
C GLU A 100 37.33 -32.91 9.77
N ILE A 101 36.64 -33.84 10.42
CA ILE A 101 35.24 -33.73 10.82
C ILE A 101 35.05 -32.47 11.72
N LYS A 102 35.91 -32.30 12.73
CA LYS A 102 35.86 -31.13 13.63
C LYS A 102 36.07 -29.85 12.89
N THR A 103 37.04 -29.80 11.99
CA THR A 103 37.32 -28.60 11.15
C THR A 103 36.14 -28.29 10.25
N ASN A 104 35.59 -29.28 9.59
CA ASN A 104 34.41 -29.14 8.72
C ASN A 104 33.18 -28.67 9.51
N GLN A 105 32.98 -29.19 10.74
CA GLN A 105 31.88 -28.77 11.61
C GLN A 105 32.02 -27.30 12.02
N MET A 106 33.21 -26.84 12.42
CA MET A 106 33.48 -25.42 12.72
C MET A 106 33.16 -24.51 11.53
N ARG A 107 33.47 -24.96 10.31
CA ARG A 107 33.15 -24.22 9.09
C ARG A 107 31.64 -24.17 8.85
N LEU A 108 30.92 -25.28 9.06
CA LEU A 108 29.44 -25.33 8.98
C LEU A 108 28.78 -24.39 9.99
N ASP A 109 29.29 -24.35 11.22
CA ASP A 109 28.75 -23.45 12.25
C ASP A 109 28.93 -21.98 11.86
N THR A 110 30.05 -21.64 11.24
CA THR A 110 30.30 -20.29 10.68
C THR A 110 29.32 -19.99 9.55
N ILE A 111 29.14 -20.90 8.61
CA ILE A 111 28.18 -20.76 7.50
C ILE A 111 26.76 -20.56 8.04
N ASN A 112 26.35 -21.36 9.03
CA ASN A 112 25.01 -21.24 9.64
C ASN A 112 24.80 -19.87 10.31
N LYS A 113 25.80 -19.36 11.04
CA LYS A 113 25.77 -18.02 11.63
C LYS A 113 25.62 -16.93 10.54
N THR A 114 26.39 -17.04 9.46
CA THR A 114 26.29 -16.10 8.33
C THR A 114 24.93 -16.18 7.66
N MET A 115 24.35 -17.37 7.51
CA MET A 115 22.97 -17.54 6.96
C MET A 115 21.90 -16.89 7.84
N VAL A 116 22.04 -16.95 9.16
CA VAL A 116 21.14 -16.26 10.10
C VAL A 116 21.23 -14.75 9.89
N LEU A 117 22.44 -14.20 9.79
CA LEU A 117 22.64 -12.76 9.54
C LEU A 117 22.03 -12.31 8.18
N ILE A 118 22.15 -13.14 7.14
CA ILE A 118 21.51 -12.88 5.85
C ILE A 118 20.00 -12.81 6.02
N ARG A 119 19.39 -13.79 6.69
CA ARG A 119 17.95 -13.85 6.91
C ARG A 119 17.43 -12.65 7.71
N GLU A 120 18.16 -12.21 8.73
CA GLU A 120 17.80 -11.00 9.49
C GLU A 120 17.77 -9.76 8.61
N LYS A 121 18.77 -9.62 7.71
CA LYS A 121 18.83 -8.49 6.77
C LYS A 121 17.71 -8.56 5.72
N GLU A 122 17.36 -9.74 5.24
CA GLU A 122 16.22 -9.94 4.33
C GLU A 122 14.90 -9.57 4.99
N LEU A 123 14.71 -9.91 6.27
CA LEU A 123 13.53 -9.50 7.02
C LEU A 123 13.41 -7.98 7.17
N LEU A 124 14.54 -7.28 7.35
CA LEU A 124 14.57 -5.82 7.38
C LEU A 124 14.21 -5.21 6.02
N ILE A 125 14.73 -5.78 4.93
CA ILE A 125 14.37 -5.36 3.57
C ILE A 125 12.85 -5.48 3.36
N ASN A 126 12.27 -6.63 3.67
CA ASN A 126 10.83 -6.86 3.53
C ASN A 126 10.00 -5.85 4.34
N ARG A 127 10.44 -5.49 5.55
CA ARG A 127 9.78 -4.45 6.36
C ARG A 127 9.83 -3.09 5.67
N TYR A 128 10.98 -2.68 5.15
CA TYR A 128 11.10 -1.41 4.44
C TYR A 128 10.29 -1.39 3.15
N GLU A 129 10.28 -2.48 2.38
CA GLU A 129 9.46 -2.61 1.16
C GLU A 129 7.95 -2.52 1.49
N THR A 130 7.51 -3.14 2.59
CA THR A 130 6.13 -3.02 3.08
C THR A 130 5.80 -1.57 3.47
N SER A 131 6.70 -0.90 4.19
CA SER A 131 6.52 0.51 4.56
C SER A 131 6.45 1.44 3.36
N ILE A 132 7.26 1.21 2.32
CA ILE A 132 7.21 1.95 1.06
C ILE A 132 5.85 1.77 0.39
N ALA A 133 5.38 0.53 0.25
CA ALA A 133 4.09 0.22 -0.37
C ALA A 133 2.91 0.89 0.37
N GLU A 134 3.00 0.97 1.70
CA GLU A 134 1.99 1.62 2.53
C GLU A 134 1.97 3.15 2.33
N ILE A 135 3.15 3.77 2.25
CA ILE A 135 3.30 5.20 1.97
C ILE A 135 2.82 5.54 0.55
N GLU A 136 3.15 4.72 -0.44
CA GLU A 136 2.67 4.90 -1.83
C GLU A 136 1.15 4.82 -1.90
N LYS A 137 0.54 3.85 -1.24
CA LYS A 137 -0.91 3.71 -1.16
C LYS A 137 -1.57 4.94 -0.50
N GLN A 138 -0.99 5.46 0.58
CA GLN A 138 -1.49 6.68 1.22
C GLN A 138 -1.36 7.90 0.30
N LYS A 139 -0.25 8.01 -0.42
CA LYS A 139 -0.02 9.08 -1.40
C LYS A 139 -1.07 9.07 -2.51
N ASP A 140 -1.37 7.89 -3.06
CA ASP A 140 -2.38 7.74 -4.11
C ASP A 140 -3.77 8.11 -3.60
N ARG A 141 -4.12 7.69 -2.39
CA ARG A 141 -5.38 8.07 -1.75
C ARG A 141 -5.49 9.58 -1.54
N LEU A 142 -4.46 10.21 -0.99
CA LEU A 142 -4.42 11.66 -0.81
C LEU A 142 -4.48 12.41 -2.15
N GLY A 143 -3.87 11.86 -3.20
CA GLY A 143 -3.98 12.38 -4.56
C GLY A 143 -5.43 12.41 -5.05
N GLN A 144 -6.16 11.31 -4.86
CA GLN A 144 -7.59 11.24 -5.21
C GLN A 144 -8.44 12.24 -4.40
N GLU A 145 -8.22 12.34 -3.09
CA GLU A 145 -8.91 13.31 -2.23
C GLU A 145 -8.65 14.76 -2.66
N ILE A 146 -7.41 15.07 -3.07
CA ILE A 146 -7.06 16.40 -3.61
C ILE A 146 -7.80 16.67 -4.92
N ASP A 147 -7.82 15.71 -5.85
CA ASP A 147 -8.51 15.85 -7.13
C ASP A 147 -10.02 16.03 -6.94
N GLU A 148 -10.65 15.33 -6.01
CA GLU A 148 -12.05 15.50 -5.63
C GLU A 148 -12.31 16.92 -5.12
N ILE A 149 -11.51 17.42 -4.17
CA ILE A 149 -11.63 18.76 -3.60
C ILE A 149 -11.43 19.85 -4.68
N VAL A 150 -10.47 19.66 -5.58
CA VAL A 150 -10.24 20.62 -6.70
C VAL A 150 -11.45 20.66 -7.62
N ASN A 151 -12.02 19.50 -7.96
CA ASN A 151 -13.21 19.43 -8.83
C ASN A 151 -14.45 20.04 -8.16
N GLU A 152 -14.65 19.82 -6.86
CA GLU A 152 -15.73 20.47 -6.09
C GLU A 152 -15.57 21.99 -6.06
N ASN A 153 -14.35 22.51 -5.89
CA ASN A 153 -14.09 23.96 -5.91
C ASN A 153 -14.37 24.58 -7.28
N VAL A 154 -14.08 23.90 -8.37
CA VAL A 154 -14.41 24.37 -9.74
C VAL A 154 -15.92 24.45 -9.90
N SER A 155 -16.68 23.43 -9.49
CA SER A 155 -18.14 23.42 -9.53
C SER A 155 -18.75 24.53 -8.68
N THR A 156 -18.20 24.81 -7.51
CA THR A 156 -18.64 25.90 -6.63
C THR A 156 -18.39 27.29 -7.25
N ALA A 157 -17.29 27.46 -7.95
CA ALA A 157 -17.01 28.73 -8.67
C ALA A 157 -17.99 28.98 -9.82
N GLU A 158 -18.36 27.95 -10.58
CA GLU A 158 -19.40 28.04 -11.62
C GLU A 158 -20.77 28.40 -11.02
N GLN A 159 -21.19 27.72 -9.95
CA GLN A 159 -22.44 28.02 -9.25
C GLN A 159 -22.47 29.44 -8.66
N THR A 160 -21.34 29.94 -8.18
CA THR A 160 -21.22 31.32 -7.70
C THR A 160 -21.38 32.32 -8.83
N GLY A 161 -20.85 32.03 -10.02
CA GLY A 161 -21.04 32.80 -11.23
C GLY A 161 -22.52 32.86 -11.65
N GLU A 162 -23.20 31.72 -11.73
CA GLU A 162 -24.65 31.65 -12.02
C GLU A 162 -25.50 32.38 -10.99
N LEU A 163 -25.17 32.30 -9.72
CA LEU A 163 -25.85 33.05 -8.65
C LEU A 163 -25.73 34.54 -8.86
N HIS A 164 -24.58 35.04 -9.26
CA HIS A 164 -24.34 36.45 -9.51
C HIS A 164 -25.15 36.95 -10.74
N GLU A 165 -25.18 36.18 -11.82
CA GLU A 165 -26.03 36.49 -12.97
C GLU A 165 -27.51 36.55 -12.65
N LEU A 166 -28.00 35.55 -11.86
CA LEU A 166 -29.38 35.50 -11.41
C LEU A 166 -29.73 36.70 -10.50
N GLN A 167 -28.80 37.13 -9.64
CA GLN A 167 -29.00 38.32 -8.83
C GLN A 167 -29.12 39.61 -9.67
N GLU A 168 -28.29 39.79 -10.71
CA GLU A 168 -28.38 40.90 -11.63
C GLU A 168 -29.73 40.89 -12.40
N GLN A 169 -30.15 39.72 -12.91
CA GLN A 169 -31.43 39.60 -13.59
C GLN A 169 -32.61 39.92 -12.67
N LEU A 170 -32.53 39.53 -11.38
CA LEU A 170 -33.55 39.86 -10.38
C LEU A 170 -33.65 41.38 -10.19
N ILE A 171 -32.52 42.07 -10.03
CA ILE A 171 -32.47 43.54 -9.89
C ILE A 171 -33.10 44.22 -11.11
N GLN A 172 -32.71 43.83 -12.32
CA GLN A 172 -33.26 44.39 -13.57
C GLN A 172 -34.78 44.17 -13.68
N THR A 173 -35.24 42.96 -13.29
CA THR A 173 -36.66 42.63 -13.31
C THR A 173 -37.46 43.44 -12.30
N ASP A 174 -36.94 43.68 -11.09
CA ASP A 174 -37.56 44.49 -10.07
C ASP A 174 -37.66 46.00 -10.49
N ILE A 175 -36.62 46.54 -11.13
CA ILE A 175 -36.63 47.88 -11.68
C ILE A 175 -37.74 47.98 -12.74
N LYS A 176 -37.81 47.04 -13.69
CA LYS A 176 -38.84 46.97 -14.71
C LYS A 176 -40.23 46.87 -14.14
N LYS A 177 -40.45 45.97 -13.17
CA LYS A 177 -41.71 45.79 -12.46
C LYS A 177 -42.16 47.07 -11.75
N LYS A 178 -41.25 47.82 -11.16
CA LYS A 178 -41.57 49.13 -10.55
C LYS A 178 -42.01 50.13 -11.59
N SER A 179 -41.29 50.27 -12.73
CA SER A 179 -41.66 51.12 -13.84
C SER A 179 -43.03 50.77 -14.43
N ASP A 180 -43.28 49.44 -14.62
CA ASP A 180 -44.56 48.98 -15.16
C ASP A 180 -45.72 49.23 -14.19
N LYS A 181 -45.49 49.13 -12.86
CA LYS A 181 -46.46 49.52 -11.84
C LYS A 181 -46.81 51.00 -11.92
N ASP A 182 -45.81 51.85 -12.01
CA ASP A 182 -46.00 53.29 -12.11
C ASP A 182 -46.77 53.60 -13.43
N HIS A 183 -46.43 53.00 -14.54
CA HIS A 183 -47.13 53.14 -15.82
C HIS A 183 -48.59 52.69 -15.71
N LYS A 184 -48.84 51.57 -15.04
CA LYS A 184 -50.18 51.06 -14.76
C LYS A 184 -51.03 52.09 -13.98
N ILE A 185 -50.47 52.69 -12.93
CA ILE A 185 -51.14 53.71 -12.14
C ILE A 185 -51.55 54.91 -13.02
N TYR A 186 -50.64 55.38 -13.90
CA TYR A 186 -50.97 56.42 -14.87
C TYR A 186 -52.12 56.06 -15.81
N ILE A 187 -52.09 54.85 -16.37
CA ILE A 187 -53.14 54.36 -17.29
C ILE A 187 -54.48 54.23 -16.55
N ASP A 188 -54.46 53.60 -15.36
CA ASP A 188 -55.66 53.42 -14.55
C ASP A 188 -56.27 54.74 -14.12
N THR A 189 -55.44 55.73 -13.75
CA THR A 189 -55.86 57.10 -13.45
C THR A 189 -56.46 57.80 -14.67
N ALA A 190 -55.78 57.72 -15.82
CA ALA A 190 -56.26 58.30 -17.07
C ALA A 190 -57.60 57.66 -17.48
N ARG A 191 -57.73 56.34 -17.34
CA ARG A 191 -58.98 55.59 -17.60
C ARG A 191 -60.13 56.11 -16.70
N ALA A 192 -59.85 56.23 -15.39
CA ALA A 192 -60.84 56.71 -14.42
C ALA A 192 -61.31 58.13 -14.75
N LEU A 193 -60.36 59.01 -15.16
CA LEU A 193 -60.73 60.37 -15.55
C LEU A 193 -61.54 60.46 -16.87
N MET A 194 -61.33 59.53 -17.80
CA MET A 194 -62.01 59.44 -19.07
C MET A 194 -63.38 58.76 -19.03
N GLN A 195 -63.68 58.01 -17.95
CA GLN A 195 -65.01 57.44 -17.77
C GLN A 195 -66.10 58.49 -17.65
N ASP A 196 -67.34 58.08 -17.93
CA ASP A 196 -68.48 59.00 -17.86
C ASP A 196 -68.65 59.58 -16.45
N THR A 197 -68.29 58.92 -15.41
CA THR A 197 -68.27 59.44 -14.03
C THR A 197 -67.06 60.33 -13.71
N GLY A 198 -66.05 60.45 -14.57
CA GLY A 198 -64.85 61.24 -14.39
C GLY A 198 -65.01 62.75 -14.73
N ILE A 199 -64.07 63.21 -15.52
CA ILE A 199 -64.01 64.67 -15.88
C ILE A 199 -65.26 65.13 -16.55
N LYS A 200 -65.83 64.33 -17.44
CA LYS A 200 -67.09 64.71 -18.14
C LYS A 200 -68.20 65.05 -17.15
N THR A 201 -68.44 64.13 -16.20
CA THR A 201 -69.50 64.37 -15.16
C THR A 201 -69.18 65.58 -14.30
N LYS A 202 -67.87 65.75 -13.94
CA LYS A 202 -67.47 66.94 -13.14
C LYS A 202 -67.71 68.24 -13.87
N ILE A 203 -67.36 68.29 -15.17
CA ILE A 203 -67.62 69.43 -16.01
C ILE A 203 -69.13 69.69 -16.15
N ILE A 204 -69.88 68.63 -16.48
CA ILE A 204 -71.33 68.74 -16.63
C ILE A 204 -71.97 69.25 -15.30
N LYS A 205 -71.62 68.66 -14.15
CA LYS A 205 -72.13 69.09 -12.86
C LYS A 205 -71.78 70.55 -12.52
N GLN A 206 -70.65 71.07 -12.95
CA GLN A 206 -70.19 72.39 -12.73
C GLN A 206 -70.96 73.43 -13.59
N TYR A 207 -71.17 73.11 -14.87
CA TYR A 207 -71.79 74.02 -15.83
C TYR A 207 -73.29 73.84 -15.94
N LEU A 208 -73.85 72.66 -15.59
CA LEU A 208 -75.30 72.42 -15.68
C LEU A 208 -76.15 73.44 -14.92
N PRO A 209 -75.81 73.83 -13.68
CA PRO A 209 -76.57 74.86 -12.92
C PRO A 209 -76.52 76.21 -13.64
N ILE A 210 -75.36 76.55 -14.22
CA ILE A 210 -75.18 77.83 -14.95
C ILE A 210 -76.00 77.79 -16.22
N MET A 211 -75.96 76.66 -16.95
CA MET A 211 -76.76 76.45 -18.15
C MET A 211 -78.24 76.51 -17.80
N ASN A 212 -78.70 75.85 -16.77
CA ASN A 212 -80.07 75.92 -16.33
C ASN A 212 -80.48 77.33 -15.99
N GLN A 213 -79.64 78.11 -15.32
CA GLN A 213 -79.90 79.51 -15.02
C GLN A 213 -80.07 80.35 -16.30
N TYR A 214 -79.16 80.20 -17.27
CA TYR A 214 -79.29 80.93 -18.52
C TYR A 214 -80.47 80.49 -19.39
N ILE A 215 -80.72 79.20 -19.52
CA ILE A 215 -81.84 78.64 -20.25
C ILE A 215 -83.15 79.09 -19.60
N ASN A 216 -83.27 78.99 -18.30
CA ASN A 216 -84.49 79.43 -17.60
C ASN A 216 -84.69 80.97 -17.67
N LYS A 217 -83.62 81.78 -17.76
CA LYS A 217 -83.71 83.19 -17.94
C LYS A 217 -84.36 83.51 -19.30
N TYR A 218 -83.95 82.82 -20.38
CA TYR A 218 -84.56 83.01 -21.71
C TYR A 218 -85.95 82.39 -21.81
N LEU A 219 -86.24 81.28 -21.11
CA LEU A 219 -87.59 80.66 -21.11
C LEU A 219 -88.59 81.35 -20.21
N ALA A 220 -88.13 82.17 -19.27
CA ALA A 220 -89.03 82.96 -18.38
C ALA A 220 -89.95 83.92 -19.19
N ASP A 221 -89.45 84.39 -20.30
CA ASP A 221 -90.24 85.25 -21.18
C ASP A 221 -91.33 84.50 -21.97
N MET A 222 -91.29 83.11 -21.86
CA MET A 222 -92.26 82.19 -22.49
C MET A 222 -93.10 81.39 -21.45
N ASP A 223 -93.09 81.73 -20.20
CA ASP A 223 -93.71 81.02 -19.08
C ASP A 223 -93.32 79.54 -18.96
N PHE A 224 -92.09 79.16 -19.37
CA PHE A 224 -91.58 77.80 -19.34
C PHE A 224 -90.37 77.61 -18.39
N PHE A 225 -90.35 76.57 -17.57
CA PHE A 225 -89.18 76.18 -16.77
C PHE A 225 -88.67 74.82 -17.18
N VAL A 226 -87.33 74.64 -17.32
CA VAL A 226 -86.68 73.39 -17.62
C VAL A 226 -85.58 73.15 -16.60
N ASN A 227 -85.55 71.89 -16.07
CA ASN A 227 -84.49 71.41 -15.15
C ASN A 227 -83.82 70.25 -15.78
N PHE A 228 -82.51 70.32 -16.00
CA PHE A 228 -81.66 69.24 -16.52
C PHE A 228 -80.88 68.59 -15.45
#